data_504f698151d654555d8de4c960427a6d
#
_entry.id   504f698151d654555d8de4c960427a6d
#
_cell.length_a   1.000
_cell.length_b   1.000
_cell.length_c   1.000
_cell.angle_alpha   90.00
_cell.angle_beta   90.00
_cell.angle_gamma   90.00
#
_symmetry.space_group_name_H-M   'P 1'
#
loop_
_entity.id
_entity.type
_entity.pdbx_description
1 polymer ?
#
loop_
_entity_poly.entity_id
_entity_poly.type
_entity_poly.pdbx_seq_one_letter_code
_entity_poly.pdbx_strand_id
1 'polypeptide(L)'
;MLESEFQSQVIDLARLRGWMVMHQRPAQIRTGRWITAVQGDAGFPDLVLARAHHGDLIFAELKKEGGRISPLQKAWIRTLIGTGAEAYIWYPSDLPQIITRLSRSNP
;
A
#
# COMPACT_ATOMS: atom_id res chain seq x y z
N MET A 1 4.76 -11.59 12.62
CA MET A 1 4.68 -11.54 11.15
C MET A 1 5.63 -10.49 10.62
N LEU A 2 6.44 -10.86 9.63
CA LEU A 2 7.30 -9.90 8.94
C LEU A 2 6.47 -8.97 8.07
N GLU A 3 6.98 -7.76 7.82
CA GLU A 3 6.32 -6.81 6.92
C GLU A 3 6.16 -7.41 5.51
N SER A 4 7.18 -8.10 5.01
CA SER A 4 7.13 -8.77 3.70
C SER A 4 6.06 -9.86 3.62
N GLU A 5 5.84 -10.59 4.71
CA GLU A 5 4.77 -11.60 4.78
C GLU A 5 3.40 -10.94 4.73
N PHE A 6 3.23 -9.85 5.46
CA PHE A 6 2.00 -9.07 5.45
C PHE A 6 1.71 -8.50 4.07
N GLN A 7 2.73 -7.92 3.42
CA GLN A 7 2.60 -7.42 2.05
C GLN A 7 2.15 -8.51 1.10
N SER A 8 2.75 -9.69 1.17
CA SER A 8 2.36 -10.83 0.33
C SER A 8 0.91 -11.24 0.55
N GLN A 9 0.46 -11.28 1.81
CA GLN A 9 -0.94 -11.61 2.12
C GLN A 9 -1.91 -10.61 1.50
N VAL A 10 -1.63 -9.32 1.63
CA VAL A 10 -2.51 -8.28 1.09
C VAL A 10 -2.53 -8.32 -0.44
N ILE A 11 -1.38 -8.49 -1.07
CA ILE A 11 -1.27 -8.59 -2.53
C ILE A 11 -2.04 -9.81 -3.04
N ASP A 12 -1.85 -10.97 -2.43
CA ASP A 12 -2.54 -12.19 -2.83
C ASP A 12 -4.06 -12.04 -2.70
N LEU A 13 -4.52 -11.46 -1.60
CA LEU A 13 -5.93 -11.18 -1.38
C LEU A 13 -6.49 -10.23 -2.43
N ALA A 14 -5.78 -9.15 -2.72
CA ALA A 14 -6.20 -8.17 -3.71
C ALA A 14 -6.35 -8.82 -5.08
N ARG A 15 -5.36 -9.61 -5.52
CA ARG A 15 -5.41 -10.32 -6.79
C ARG A 15 -6.56 -11.32 -6.84
N LEU A 16 -6.79 -12.06 -5.75
CA LEU A 16 -7.90 -13.00 -5.66
C LEU A 16 -9.26 -12.31 -5.86
N ARG A 17 -9.35 -11.05 -5.42
CA ARG A 17 -10.58 -10.25 -5.54
C ARG A 17 -10.63 -9.40 -6.80
N GLY A 18 -9.72 -9.61 -7.74
CA GLY A 18 -9.73 -8.97 -9.05
C GLY A 18 -9.06 -7.61 -9.14
N TRP A 19 -8.30 -7.21 -8.11
CA TRP A 19 -7.56 -5.95 -8.13
C TRP A 19 -6.28 -6.08 -8.94
N MET A 20 -5.97 -5.04 -9.71
CA MET A 20 -4.62 -4.83 -10.23
C MET A 20 -3.77 -4.23 -9.12
N VAL A 21 -2.51 -4.64 -9.06
CA VAL A 21 -1.61 -4.28 -7.96
C VAL A 21 -0.34 -3.63 -8.53
N MET A 22 -0.01 -2.45 -8.03
CA MET A 22 1.31 -1.85 -8.20
C MET A 22 2.00 -1.84 -6.84
N HIS A 23 3.14 -2.50 -6.75
CA HIS A 23 3.93 -2.59 -5.52
C HIS A 23 5.32 -2.02 -5.77
N GLN A 24 5.65 -0.92 -5.06
CA GLN A 24 7.01 -0.37 -5.08
C GLN A 24 7.93 -1.21 -4.21
N ARG A 25 9.04 -1.64 -4.79
CA ARG A 25 10.04 -2.43 -4.07
C ARG A 25 11.42 -1.81 -4.25
N PRO A 26 12.19 -1.65 -3.15
CA PRO A 26 13.59 -1.29 -3.27
C PRO A 26 14.34 -2.34 -4.09
N ALA A 27 15.28 -1.89 -4.92
CA ALA A 27 16.16 -2.77 -5.68
C ALA A 27 17.58 -2.62 -5.17
N GLN A 28 18.33 -3.74 -5.14
CA GLN A 28 19.73 -3.73 -4.77
C GLN A 28 20.59 -3.36 -5.99
N ILE A 29 21.45 -2.36 -5.83
CA ILE A 29 22.40 -1.94 -6.87
C ILE A 29 23.76 -2.62 -6.67
N ARG A 30 24.69 -2.42 -7.62
CA ARG A 30 26.03 -3.06 -7.63
C ARG A 30 26.79 -2.92 -6.33
N THR A 31 26.63 -1.81 -5.62
CA THR A 31 27.35 -1.57 -4.35
C THR A 31 26.73 -2.34 -3.17
N GLY A 32 25.67 -3.11 -3.40
CA GLY A 32 24.91 -3.78 -2.35
C GLY A 32 23.87 -2.90 -1.67
N ARG A 33 23.84 -1.60 -1.98
CA ARG A 33 22.89 -0.67 -1.40
C ARG A 33 21.50 -0.88 -2.01
N TRP A 34 20.49 -0.81 -1.17
CA TRP A 34 19.09 -0.85 -1.59
C TRP A 34 18.60 0.55 -1.94
N ILE A 35 18.04 0.70 -3.13
CA ILE A 35 17.45 1.96 -3.59
C ILE A 35 16.09 1.71 -4.22
N THR A 36 15.24 2.75 -4.16
CA THR A 36 14.04 2.84 -4.99
C THR A 36 14.27 3.97 -5.98
N ALA A 37 14.16 3.66 -7.28
CA ALA A 37 14.34 4.66 -8.33
C ALA A 37 13.11 5.57 -8.36
N VAL A 38 13.19 6.69 -7.63
CA VAL A 38 12.10 7.66 -7.53
C VAL A 38 12.61 9.02 -7.95
N GLN A 39 11.84 9.68 -8.78
CA GLN A 39 12.01 11.10 -9.09
C GLN A 39 10.79 11.84 -8.52
N GLY A 40 11.03 12.91 -7.77
CA GLY A 40 9.98 13.67 -7.10
C GLY A 40 9.97 13.43 -5.59
N ASP A 41 8.83 13.62 -4.96
CA ASP A 41 8.70 13.53 -3.51
C ASP A 41 8.73 12.07 -3.03
N ALA A 42 9.67 11.76 -2.15
CA ALA A 42 9.80 10.42 -1.57
C ALA A 42 8.66 10.12 -0.59
N GLY A 43 8.47 8.84 -0.27
CA GLY A 43 7.50 8.38 0.72
C GLY A 43 6.16 7.93 0.14
N PHE A 44 6.08 7.79 -1.19
CA PHE A 44 4.87 7.29 -1.84
C PHE A 44 4.45 5.94 -1.25
N PRO A 45 3.13 5.68 -1.09
CA PRO A 45 2.64 4.42 -0.51
C PRO A 45 3.14 3.18 -1.23
N ASP A 46 3.33 2.08 -0.49
CA ASP A 46 3.84 0.81 -1.01
C ASP A 46 2.99 0.22 -2.12
N LEU A 47 1.67 0.34 -1.98
CA LEU A 47 0.72 -0.29 -2.90
C LEU A 47 -0.21 0.72 -3.52
N VAL A 48 -0.48 0.53 -4.81
CA VAL A 48 -1.65 1.08 -5.49
C VAL A 48 -2.49 -0.09 -5.96
N LEU A 49 -3.76 -0.09 -5.58
CA LEU A 49 -4.71 -1.13 -5.95
C LEU A 49 -5.83 -0.50 -6.76
N ALA A 50 -6.13 -1.10 -7.91
CA ALA A 50 -7.21 -0.61 -8.76
C ALA A 50 -8.02 -1.78 -9.31
N ARG A 51 -9.33 -1.61 -9.34
CA ARG A 51 -10.23 -2.58 -9.96
C ARG A 51 -11.22 -1.82 -10.82
N ALA A 52 -11.60 -2.39 -11.97
CA ALA A 52 -12.46 -1.71 -12.94
C ALA A 52 -13.90 -1.56 -12.41
N HIS A 53 -14.06 -0.74 -11.39
CA HIS A 53 -15.34 -0.40 -10.76
C HIS A 53 -15.22 0.99 -10.13
N HIS A 54 -16.29 1.77 -10.17
CA HIS A 54 -16.26 3.14 -9.64
C HIS A 54 -15.81 3.15 -8.17
N GLY A 55 -14.82 3.98 -7.85
CA GLY A 55 -14.31 4.12 -6.50
C GLY A 55 -13.34 3.03 -6.05
N ASP A 56 -12.98 2.09 -6.92
CA ASP A 56 -12.01 1.04 -6.57
C ASP A 56 -10.59 1.45 -6.96
N LEU A 57 -10.08 2.46 -6.26
CA LEU A 57 -8.69 2.91 -6.32
C LEU A 57 -8.20 3.18 -4.91
N ILE A 58 -7.20 2.44 -4.47
CA ILE A 58 -6.68 2.51 -3.10
C ILE A 58 -5.17 2.72 -3.13
N PHE A 59 -4.70 3.63 -2.27
CA PHE A 59 -3.29 3.81 -1.96
C PHE A 59 -3.05 3.29 -0.54
N ALA A 60 -2.07 2.41 -0.35
CA ALA A 60 -1.85 1.81 0.96
C ALA A 60 -0.37 1.72 1.31
N GLU A 61 -0.03 2.21 2.49
CA GLU A 61 1.27 2.00 3.13
C GLU A 61 1.13 0.84 4.09
N LEU A 62 2.02 -0.14 3.99
CA LEU A 62 1.97 -1.36 4.78
C LEU A 62 3.09 -1.38 5.80
N LYS A 63 2.75 -1.64 7.05
CA LYS A 63 3.70 -1.72 8.17
C LYS A 63 3.46 -2.99 8.96
N LYS A 64 4.53 -3.58 9.51
CA LYS A 64 4.39 -4.61 10.54
C LYS A 64 3.82 -3.99 11.82
N GLU A 65 3.26 -4.80 12.70
CA GLU A 65 2.82 -4.31 14.01
C GLU A 65 3.97 -3.61 14.74
N GLY A 66 3.69 -2.44 15.29
CA GLY A 66 4.69 -1.59 15.95
C GLY A 66 5.63 -0.85 14.99
N GLY A 67 5.51 -1.08 13.69
CA GLY A 67 6.28 -0.36 12.69
C GLY A 67 5.88 1.12 12.64
N ARG A 68 6.89 2.00 12.42
CA ARG A 68 6.66 3.44 12.40
C ARG A 68 6.57 3.96 10.98
N ILE A 69 5.59 4.83 10.75
CA ILE A 69 5.50 5.57 9.50
C ILE A 69 6.47 6.75 9.54
N SER A 70 7.20 6.98 8.44
CA SER A 70 8.09 8.14 8.33
C SER A 70 7.29 9.42 8.08
N PRO A 71 7.87 10.61 8.37
CA PRO A 71 7.20 11.87 8.06
C PRO A 71 6.83 12.03 6.59
N LEU A 72 7.68 11.55 5.66
CA LEU A 72 7.41 11.63 4.23
C LEU A 72 6.25 10.70 3.82
N GLN A 73 6.20 9.49 4.36
CA GLN A 73 5.10 8.58 4.14
C GLN A 73 3.79 9.15 4.67
N LYS A 74 3.84 9.73 5.85
CA LYS A 74 2.67 10.37 6.48
C LYS A 74 2.16 11.55 5.65
N ALA A 75 3.07 12.36 5.09
CA ALA A 75 2.73 13.48 4.25
C ALA A 75 1.98 13.02 2.99
N TRP A 76 2.45 11.96 2.36
CA TRP A 76 1.77 11.38 1.18
C TRP A 76 0.36 10.92 1.52
N ILE A 77 0.20 10.13 2.58
CA ILE A 77 -1.13 9.62 2.99
C ILE A 77 -2.08 10.78 3.30
N ARG A 78 -1.63 11.77 4.06
CA ARG A 78 -2.45 12.94 4.38
C ARG A 78 -2.87 13.72 3.14
N THR A 79 -1.95 13.90 2.20
CA THR A 79 -2.22 14.63 0.97
C THR A 79 -3.24 13.89 0.12
N LEU A 80 -3.07 12.58 -0.04
CA LEU A 80 -4.01 11.75 -0.78
C LEU A 80 -5.42 11.79 -0.17
N ILE A 81 -5.51 11.64 1.16
CA ILE A 81 -6.79 11.75 1.86
C ILE A 81 -7.42 13.13 1.61
N GLY A 82 -6.62 14.18 1.64
CA GLY A 82 -7.08 15.54 1.40
C GLY A 82 -7.65 15.77 0.01
N THR A 83 -7.26 14.96 -0.98
CA THR A 83 -7.82 15.02 -2.33
C THR A 83 -9.17 14.29 -2.46
N GLY A 84 -9.58 13.58 -1.42
CA GLY A 84 -10.72 12.66 -1.48
C GLY A 84 -10.36 11.26 -1.91
N ALA A 85 -9.09 10.96 -2.15
CA ALA A 85 -8.65 9.60 -2.49
C ALA A 85 -8.75 8.66 -1.28
N GLU A 86 -8.97 7.40 -1.57
CA GLU A 86 -8.97 6.34 -0.55
C GLU A 86 -7.52 5.93 -0.27
N ALA A 87 -7.03 6.23 0.94
CA ALA A 87 -5.66 5.96 1.32
C ALA A 87 -5.57 5.49 2.76
N TYR A 88 -4.69 4.52 3.00
CA TYR A 88 -4.57 3.86 4.29
C TYR A 88 -3.12 3.65 4.70
N ILE A 89 -2.93 3.57 6.00
CA ILE A 89 -1.78 2.91 6.61
C ILE A 89 -2.33 1.61 7.19
N TRP A 90 -1.87 0.48 6.68
CA TRP A 90 -2.36 -0.83 7.10
C TRP A 90 -1.33 -1.60 7.91
N TYR A 91 -1.80 -2.16 9.01
CA TYR A 91 -1.06 -3.07 9.88
C TYR A 91 -1.72 -4.45 9.84
N PRO A 92 -1.02 -5.54 10.22
CA PRO A 92 -1.63 -6.87 10.29
C PRO A 92 -2.93 -6.94 11.09
N SER A 93 -3.04 -6.14 12.16
CA SER A 93 -4.26 -6.04 12.96
C SER A 93 -5.46 -5.47 12.19
N ASP A 94 -5.21 -4.81 11.05
CA ASP A 94 -6.28 -4.28 10.19
C ASP A 94 -6.81 -5.32 9.21
N LEU A 95 -6.28 -6.54 9.22
CA LEU A 95 -6.62 -7.55 8.21
C LEU A 95 -8.12 -7.80 8.05
N PRO A 96 -8.94 -7.85 9.12
CA PRO A 96 -10.39 -7.99 8.94
C PRO A 96 -11.01 -6.88 8.09
N GLN A 97 -10.63 -5.62 8.33
CA GLN A 97 -11.11 -4.47 7.55
C GLN A 97 -10.59 -4.50 6.11
N ILE A 98 -9.32 -4.91 5.93
CA ILE A 98 -8.72 -5.06 4.60
C ILE A 98 -9.50 -6.09 3.79
N ILE A 99 -9.77 -7.25 4.37
CA ILE A 99 -10.54 -8.32 3.73
C ILE A 99 -11.92 -7.79 3.31
N THR A 100 -12.61 -7.13 4.22
CA THR A 100 -13.92 -6.56 3.94
C THR A 100 -13.86 -5.57 2.78
N ARG A 101 -12.92 -4.62 2.82
CA ARG A 101 -12.80 -3.60 1.78
C ARG A 101 -12.48 -4.18 0.42
N LEU A 102 -11.53 -5.11 0.34
CA LEU A 102 -11.09 -5.66 -0.94
C LEU A 102 -12.10 -6.65 -1.52
N SER A 103 -12.99 -7.18 -0.70
CA SER A 103 -13.98 -8.18 -1.12
C SER A 103 -15.26 -7.57 -1.67
N ARG A 104 -15.52 -6.28 -1.40
CA ARG A 104 -16.73 -5.59 -1.86
C ARG A 104 -16.43 -4.55 -2.90
N SER A 105 -17.41 -4.26 -3.75
CA SER A 105 -17.38 -3.11 -4.65
C SER A 105 -17.93 -1.88 -3.94
N ASN A 106 -17.37 -0.71 -4.24
CA ASN A 106 -17.99 0.55 -3.83
C ASN A 106 -19.32 0.74 -4.56
N PRO A 107 -20.33 1.25 -3.88
CA PRO A 107 -21.61 1.56 -4.51
C PRO A 107 -21.49 2.66 -5.57
#